data_4fe7c032927fb8195305186ffef715f3
#
_entry.id   4fe7c032927fb8195305186ffef715f3
#
_cell.length_a   1.000
_cell.length_b   1.000
_cell.length_c   1.000
_cell.angle_alpha   90.00
_cell.angle_beta   90.00
_cell.angle_gamma   90.00
#
_symmetry.space_group_name_H-M   'P 1'
#
loop_
_entity.id
_entity.type
_entity.pdbx_description
1 polymer ?
#
loop_
_entity_poly.entity_id
_entity_poly.type
_entity_poly.pdbx_seq_one_letter_code
_entity_poly.pdbx_strand_id
1 'polypeptide(L)'
;MSSNPWLREYRPLSVAHRGHSIAYPENTLEAYRKAIELGVEMIECDVNITRDGTLVMIHDWTLDRTTTGTGRVSASTWEEIQQLDAGGKFKPEFTGVRVPSTEETLLLYKETGTLSCFEVKGADADEWNRIALGLVDLFIKHDMLDKAFLSSYHHECLHLAKSKCPDVLLAPERLPDDAPPNPAEALRQTKLFEAPVLQHQYTVLSADVVRMLHENEIAVWAWSTTEEASMVFSTELGADALMGDDVELMLEVLNRMRPV
;
A
#
# COMPACT_ATOMS: atom_id res chain seq x y z
N MET A 1 8.16 -26.50 -3.62
CA MET A 1 7.41 -25.24 -3.84
C MET A 1 7.45 -24.49 -2.53
N SER A 2 7.67 -23.18 -2.55
CA SER A 2 7.65 -22.35 -1.34
C SER A 2 6.28 -22.41 -0.65
N SER A 3 6.28 -22.30 0.67
CA SER A 3 5.03 -22.17 1.45
C SER A 3 4.43 -20.75 1.37
N ASN A 4 5.23 -19.77 0.97
CA ASN A 4 4.79 -18.37 0.85
C ASN A 4 4.14 -18.10 -0.52
N PRO A 5 2.82 -17.84 -0.60
CA PRO A 5 2.10 -17.62 -1.85
C PRO A 5 2.43 -16.28 -2.53
N TRP A 6 3.14 -15.40 -1.83
CA TRP A 6 3.53 -14.07 -2.34
C TRP A 6 4.85 -14.08 -3.09
N LEU A 7 5.65 -15.15 -3.01
CA LEU A 7 6.80 -15.37 -3.88
C LEU A 7 6.35 -15.70 -5.30
N ARG A 8 6.91 -15.02 -6.29
CA ARG A 8 6.48 -15.09 -7.69
C ARG A 8 7.56 -15.74 -8.55
N GLU A 9 7.20 -16.84 -9.21
CA GLU A 9 8.13 -17.60 -10.06
C GLU A 9 8.29 -16.98 -11.46
N TYR A 10 7.22 -16.38 -12.00
CA TYR A 10 7.18 -16.00 -13.42
C TYR A 10 6.95 -14.50 -13.68
N ARG A 11 6.23 -13.82 -12.82
CA ARG A 11 5.87 -12.43 -13.03
C ARG A 11 5.53 -11.74 -11.69
N PRO A 12 6.08 -10.55 -11.42
CA PRO A 12 5.65 -9.75 -10.27
C PRO A 12 4.13 -9.49 -10.26
N LEU A 13 3.56 -9.33 -9.07
CA LEU A 13 2.22 -8.76 -8.90
C LEU A 13 2.23 -7.31 -9.39
N SER A 14 1.14 -6.91 -10.03
CA SER A 14 0.86 -5.50 -10.33
C SER A 14 0.17 -4.84 -9.13
N VAL A 15 0.78 -3.78 -8.57
CA VAL A 15 0.23 -3.03 -7.44
C VAL A 15 0.00 -1.58 -7.84
N ALA A 16 -1.25 -1.14 -7.86
CA ALA A 16 -1.61 0.25 -8.12
C ALA A 16 -1.37 1.10 -6.88
N HIS A 17 -0.38 2.01 -6.93
CA HIS A 17 -0.06 2.93 -5.84
C HIS A 17 -1.12 4.04 -5.76
N ARG A 18 -1.93 4.01 -4.71
CA ARG A 18 -3.08 4.92 -4.50
C ARG A 18 -4.14 4.84 -5.60
N GLY A 19 -4.25 3.66 -6.26
CA GLY A 19 -5.06 3.47 -7.46
C GLY A 19 -4.33 3.81 -8.76
N HIS A 20 -5.04 4.08 -9.86
CA HIS A 20 -4.44 4.57 -11.11
C HIS A 20 -4.16 6.07 -11.01
N SER A 21 -3.24 6.44 -10.12
CA SER A 21 -3.03 7.81 -9.63
C SER A 21 -2.36 8.74 -10.63
N ILE A 22 -1.72 8.22 -11.68
CA ILE A 22 -1.18 9.06 -12.78
C ILE A 22 -2.31 9.79 -13.56
N ALA A 23 -3.49 9.20 -13.64
CA ALA A 23 -4.60 9.70 -14.46
C ALA A 23 -5.85 10.07 -13.65
N TYR A 24 -5.98 9.60 -12.41
CA TYR A 24 -7.09 9.82 -11.49
C TYR A 24 -6.61 10.39 -10.16
N PRO A 25 -7.45 11.14 -9.40
CA PRO A 25 -7.05 11.67 -8.10
C PRO A 25 -6.73 10.53 -7.13
N GLU A 26 -5.51 10.57 -6.55
CA GLU A 26 -4.98 9.55 -5.64
C GLU A 26 -5.92 9.26 -4.45
N ASN A 27 -5.94 8.03 -3.97
CA ASN A 27 -6.70 7.60 -2.78
C ASN A 27 -8.22 7.89 -2.89
N THR A 28 -8.79 7.80 -4.09
CA THR A 28 -10.23 7.94 -4.34
C THR A 28 -10.84 6.67 -4.92
N LEU A 29 -12.16 6.49 -4.75
CA LEU A 29 -12.87 5.34 -5.34
C LEU A 29 -12.77 5.33 -6.87
N GLU A 30 -12.68 6.51 -7.50
CA GLU A 30 -12.51 6.65 -8.95
C GLU A 30 -11.16 6.07 -9.41
N ALA A 31 -10.06 6.40 -8.71
CA ALA A 31 -8.73 5.86 -9.01
C ALA A 31 -8.68 4.34 -8.77
N TYR A 32 -9.32 3.85 -7.73
CA TYR A 32 -9.37 2.41 -7.40
C TYR A 32 -10.20 1.63 -8.42
N ARG A 33 -11.41 2.09 -8.76
CA ARG A 33 -12.25 1.46 -9.79
C ARG A 33 -11.56 1.40 -11.14
N LYS A 34 -10.84 2.46 -11.51
CA LYS A 34 -10.07 2.46 -12.77
C LYS A 34 -8.93 1.45 -12.73
N ALA A 35 -8.19 1.36 -11.64
CA ALA A 35 -7.15 0.35 -11.49
C ALA A 35 -7.71 -1.09 -11.58
N ILE A 36 -8.86 -1.35 -10.93
CA ILE A 36 -9.57 -2.63 -11.00
C ILE A 36 -10.03 -2.94 -12.43
N GLU A 37 -10.62 -1.96 -13.12
CA GLU A 37 -11.07 -2.09 -14.52
C GLU A 37 -9.91 -2.47 -15.45
N LEU A 38 -8.71 -1.91 -15.21
CA LEU A 38 -7.51 -2.22 -15.97
C LEU A 38 -6.96 -3.64 -15.66
N GLY A 39 -7.42 -4.27 -14.58
CA GLY A 39 -7.03 -5.64 -14.22
C GLY A 39 -5.80 -5.73 -13.33
N VAL A 40 -5.53 -4.70 -12.51
CA VAL A 40 -4.49 -4.76 -11.48
C VAL A 40 -4.80 -5.86 -10.45
N GLU A 41 -3.76 -6.51 -9.93
CA GLU A 41 -3.93 -7.61 -8.97
C GLU A 41 -4.11 -7.11 -7.53
N MET A 42 -3.46 -5.99 -7.18
CA MET A 42 -3.50 -5.39 -5.85
C MET A 42 -3.57 -3.86 -5.93
N ILE A 43 -4.16 -3.24 -4.93
CA ILE A 43 -4.12 -1.79 -4.75
C ILE A 43 -3.48 -1.48 -3.41
N GLU A 44 -2.50 -0.59 -3.44
CA GLU A 44 -1.96 0.05 -2.25
C GLU A 44 -2.69 1.36 -2.00
N CYS A 45 -2.89 1.71 -0.74
CA CYS A 45 -3.63 2.90 -0.33
C CYS A 45 -3.27 3.38 1.08
N ASP A 46 -3.39 4.69 1.30
CA ASP A 46 -2.94 5.38 2.51
C ASP A 46 -4.09 5.67 3.47
N VAL A 47 -3.90 5.37 4.75
CA VAL A 47 -4.92 5.51 5.78
C VAL A 47 -4.53 6.53 6.83
N ASN A 48 -5.40 7.53 7.02
CA ASN A 48 -5.37 8.48 8.12
C ASN A 48 -6.61 8.33 9.01
N ILE A 49 -6.65 9.05 10.14
CA ILE A 49 -7.75 9.00 11.12
C ILE A 49 -8.31 10.39 11.39
N THR A 50 -9.63 10.49 11.44
CA THR A 50 -10.35 11.71 11.81
C THR A 50 -10.39 11.90 13.33
N ARG A 51 -10.82 13.10 13.77
CA ARG A 51 -11.01 13.43 15.19
C ARG A 51 -11.98 12.48 15.91
N ASP A 52 -13.03 12.06 15.23
CA ASP A 52 -14.07 11.16 15.75
C ASP A 52 -13.76 9.67 15.49
N GLY A 53 -12.55 9.36 14.99
CA GLY A 53 -12.02 8.00 14.91
C GLY A 53 -12.35 7.25 13.62
N THR A 54 -12.94 7.89 12.62
CA THR A 54 -13.18 7.29 11.32
C THR A 54 -11.85 7.19 10.54
N LEU A 55 -11.56 6.03 9.97
CA LEU A 55 -10.42 5.84 9.07
C LEU A 55 -10.77 6.32 7.67
N VAL A 56 -9.88 7.11 7.05
CA VAL A 56 -10.10 7.77 5.75
C VAL A 56 -8.89 7.62 4.83
N MET A 57 -9.14 7.65 3.52
CA MET A 57 -8.11 7.43 2.50
C MET A 57 -7.44 8.75 2.13
N ILE A 58 -6.36 9.11 2.80
CA ILE A 58 -5.53 10.30 2.54
C ILE A 58 -4.08 9.97 2.90
N HIS A 59 -3.11 10.33 2.02
CA HIS A 59 -1.69 10.12 2.28
C HIS A 59 -1.15 11.07 3.35
N ASP A 60 -1.37 12.37 3.17
CA ASP A 60 -0.80 13.38 4.04
C ASP A 60 -1.58 13.46 5.36
N TRP A 61 -0.93 13.81 6.43
CA TRP A 61 -1.58 14.12 7.72
C TRP A 61 -2.44 15.39 7.69
N THR A 62 -2.40 16.15 6.54
CA THR A 62 -3.21 17.34 6.31
C THR A 62 -4.07 17.21 5.06
N LEU A 63 -5.15 17.99 5.03
CA LEU A 63 -6.13 18.03 3.94
C LEU A 63 -5.66 18.84 2.72
N ASP A 64 -4.61 19.64 2.90
CA ASP A 64 -4.27 20.79 2.04
C ASP A 64 -3.87 20.41 0.61
N ARG A 65 -3.16 19.31 0.38
CA ARG A 65 -2.62 18.97 -0.93
C ARG A 65 -3.68 18.41 -1.88
N THR A 66 -4.49 17.48 -1.42
CA THR A 66 -5.40 16.71 -2.28
C THR A 66 -6.87 17.12 -2.17
N THR A 67 -7.25 17.92 -1.14
CA THR A 67 -8.66 18.32 -0.95
C THR A 67 -8.86 19.84 -0.92
N THR A 68 -10.11 20.28 -0.96
CA THR A 68 -10.48 21.69 -0.73
C THR A 68 -10.41 22.11 0.73
N GLY A 69 -10.17 21.16 1.66
CA GLY A 69 -9.96 21.42 3.07
C GLY A 69 -8.57 21.93 3.39
N THR A 70 -8.36 22.33 4.65
CA THR A 70 -7.09 22.77 5.21
C THR A 70 -6.89 22.25 6.61
N GLY A 71 -5.63 22.09 7.03
CA GLY A 71 -5.28 21.64 8.36
C GLY A 71 -5.23 20.12 8.51
N ARG A 72 -5.09 19.66 9.76
CA ARG A 72 -4.90 18.22 10.05
C ARG A 72 -6.16 17.40 9.81
N VAL A 73 -5.99 16.20 9.24
CA VAL A 73 -7.06 15.19 9.12
C VAL A 73 -7.63 14.85 10.49
N SER A 74 -6.77 14.64 11.49
CA SER A 74 -7.15 14.31 12.87
C SER A 74 -7.80 15.47 13.66
N ALA A 75 -7.83 16.68 13.10
CA ALA A 75 -8.58 17.81 13.67
C ALA A 75 -10.02 17.93 13.12
N SER A 76 -10.35 17.24 12.04
CA SER A 76 -11.66 17.27 11.37
C SER A 76 -12.46 16.01 11.67
N THR A 77 -13.79 16.13 11.72
CA THR A 77 -14.71 14.98 11.81
C THR A 77 -14.91 14.34 10.43
N TRP A 78 -15.42 13.12 10.42
CA TRP A 78 -15.81 12.46 9.18
C TRP A 78 -16.89 13.27 8.42
N GLU A 79 -17.86 13.82 9.13
CA GLU A 79 -18.91 14.66 8.52
C GLU A 79 -18.32 15.87 7.79
N GLU A 80 -17.30 16.53 8.37
CA GLU A 80 -16.59 17.66 7.75
C GLU A 80 -15.80 17.21 6.51
N ILE A 81 -15.07 16.08 6.59
CA ILE A 81 -14.24 15.57 5.48
C ILE A 81 -15.09 15.12 4.28
N GLN A 82 -16.25 14.52 4.52
CA GLN A 82 -17.19 14.13 3.45
C GLN A 82 -17.67 15.29 2.55
N GLN A 83 -17.60 16.54 3.04
CA GLN A 83 -17.99 17.73 2.26
C GLN A 83 -16.87 18.24 1.35
N LEU A 84 -15.65 17.75 1.51
CA LEU A 84 -14.50 18.23 0.77
C LEU A 84 -14.45 17.62 -0.63
N ASP A 85 -14.00 18.42 -1.59
CA ASP A 85 -13.65 17.96 -2.93
C ASP A 85 -12.20 17.45 -2.90
N ALA A 86 -11.99 16.22 -3.36
CA ALA A 86 -10.69 15.54 -3.45
C ALA A 86 -10.21 15.33 -4.90
N GLY A 87 -10.95 15.84 -5.89
CA GLY A 87 -10.63 15.63 -7.29
C GLY A 87 -10.30 16.89 -8.06
N GLY A 88 -10.95 18.02 -7.75
CA GLY A 88 -10.82 19.26 -8.53
C GLY A 88 -9.41 19.86 -8.51
N LYS A 89 -8.61 19.58 -7.44
CA LYS A 89 -7.20 19.99 -7.40
C LYS A 89 -6.30 19.16 -8.34
N PHE A 90 -6.68 17.91 -8.61
CA PHE A 90 -5.96 17.07 -9.57
C PHE A 90 -6.26 17.53 -11.00
N LYS A 91 -7.55 17.54 -11.39
CA LYS A 91 -8.04 18.09 -12.65
C LYS A 91 -9.49 18.55 -12.51
N PRO A 92 -9.93 19.62 -13.23
CA PRO A 92 -11.31 20.16 -13.13
C PRO A 92 -12.41 19.13 -13.43
N GLU A 93 -12.14 18.14 -14.27
CA GLU A 93 -13.09 17.08 -14.64
C GLU A 93 -13.47 16.17 -13.48
N PHE A 94 -12.62 16.11 -12.42
CA PHE A 94 -12.87 15.33 -11.20
C PHE A 94 -13.47 16.17 -10.07
N THR A 95 -13.92 17.40 -10.34
CA THR A 95 -14.60 18.21 -9.32
C THR A 95 -15.80 17.47 -8.76
N GLY A 96 -15.89 17.39 -7.42
CA GLY A 96 -16.95 16.67 -6.71
C GLY A 96 -16.58 15.24 -6.28
N VAL A 97 -15.42 14.73 -6.68
CA VAL A 97 -14.89 13.46 -6.14
C VAL A 97 -14.62 13.64 -4.64
N ARG A 98 -14.97 12.63 -3.84
CA ARG A 98 -14.91 12.66 -2.37
C ARG A 98 -13.73 11.86 -1.84
N VAL A 99 -13.30 12.20 -0.63
CA VAL A 99 -12.44 11.35 0.18
C VAL A 99 -13.27 10.14 0.63
N PRO A 100 -12.88 8.90 0.32
CA PRO A 100 -13.61 7.73 0.83
C PRO A 100 -13.20 7.40 2.27
N SER A 101 -14.10 6.76 3.00
CA SER A 101 -13.71 6.04 4.22
C SER A 101 -12.93 4.77 3.86
N THR A 102 -12.10 4.30 4.80
CA THR A 102 -11.40 3.03 4.64
C THR A 102 -12.36 1.86 4.55
N GLU A 103 -13.49 1.92 5.26
CA GLU A 103 -14.50 0.86 5.20
C GLU A 103 -15.17 0.77 3.82
N GLU A 104 -15.54 1.91 3.18
CA GLU A 104 -16.06 1.94 1.81
C GLU A 104 -15.07 1.35 0.81
N THR A 105 -13.79 1.70 0.96
CA THR A 105 -12.70 1.18 0.12
C THR A 105 -12.51 -0.33 0.30
N LEU A 106 -12.49 -0.81 1.54
CA LEU A 106 -12.36 -2.23 1.84
C LEU A 106 -13.53 -3.05 1.27
N LEU A 107 -14.76 -2.52 1.33
CA LEU A 107 -15.92 -3.16 0.76
C LEU A 107 -15.85 -3.25 -0.77
N LEU A 108 -15.34 -2.21 -1.44
CA LEU A 108 -15.07 -2.26 -2.89
C LEU A 108 -14.09 -3.39 -3.24
N TYR A 109 -12.99 -3.53 -2.47
CA TYR A 109 -12.01 -4.59 -2.71
C TYR A 109 -12.57 -5.99 -2.41
N LYS A 110 -13.37 -6.12 -1.37
CA LYS A 110 -14.08 -7.37 -1.07
C LYS A 110 -15.03 -7.79 -2.21
N GLU A 111 -15.84 -6.86 -2.72
CA GLU A 111 -16.80 -7.09 -3.81
C GLU A 111 -16.08 -7.52 -5.10
N THR A 112 -14.97 -6.89 -5.43
CA THR A 112 -14.21 -7.15 -6.67
C THR A 112 -13.21 -8.29 -6.54
N GLY A 113 -12.92 -8.76 -5.32
CA GLY A 113 -11.90 -9.76 -5.04
C GLY A 113 -10.46 -9.23 -5.14
N THR A 114 -10.27 -7.91 -5.18
CA THR A 114 -8.97 -7.25 -5.32
C THR A 114 -8.16 -7.38 -4.04
N LEU A 115 -6.87 -7.74 -4.15
CA LEU A 115 -5.93 -7.69 -3.03
C LEU A 115 -5.65 -6.25 -2.64
N SER A 116 -5.32 -6.03 -1.39
CA SER A 116 -5.09 -4.66 -0.90
C SER A 116 -3.95 -4.56 0.11
N CYS A 117 -3.28 -3.41 0.10
CA CYS A 117 -2.26 -3.05 1.08
C CYS A 117 -2.60 -1.67 1.63
N PHE A 118 -2.89 -1.59 2.93
CA PHE A 118 -3.26 -0.36 3.62
C PHE A 118 -2.07 0.16 4.42
N GLU A 119 -1.50 1.28 3.99
CA GLU A 119 -0.39 1.91 4.70
C GLU A 119 -0.89 2.83 5.81
N VAL A 120 -0.41 2.60 7.02
CA VAL A 120 -0.69 3.46 8.19
C VAL A 120 0.07 4.76 8.04
N LYS A 121 -0.67 5.87 7.95
CA LYS A 121 -0.15 7.25 7.98
C LYS A 121 -0.39 7.84 9.37
N GLY A 122 -0.72 9.09 9.49
CA GLY A 122 -0.88 9.78 10.77
C GLY A 122 0.36 10.58 11.16
N ALA A 123 0.20 11.49 12.11
CA ALA A 123 1.23 12.47 12.45
C ALA A 123 2.08 12.07 13.67
N ASP A 124 1.62 11.11 14.47
CA ASP A 124 2.28 10.69 15.70
C ASP A 124 1.91 9.26 16.11
N ALA A 125 2.56 8.76 17.15
CA ALA A 125 2.42 7.37 17.59
C ALA A 125 1.00 7.02 18.06
N ASP A 126 0.24 7.95 18.62
CA ASP A 126 -1.16 7.71 19.01
C ASP A 126 -2.02 7.47 17.75
N GLU A 127 -1.88 8.33 16.75
CA GLU A 127 -2.59 8.19 15.48
C GLU A 127 -2.21 6.88 14.77
N TRP A 128 -0.90 6.53 14.66
CA TRP A 128 -0.45 5.28 14.03
C TRP A 128 -1.05 4.05 14.71
N ASN A 129 -1.04 4.03 16.05
CA ASN A 129 -1.57 2.91 16.81
C ASN A 129 -3.09 2.77 16.63
N ARG A 130 -3.82 3.87 16.64
CA ARG A 130 -5.29 3.88 16.44
C ARG A 130 -5.66 3.46 15.03
N ILE A 131 -4.93 3.91 14.01
CA ILE A 131 -5.12 3.49 12.62
C ILE A 131 -4.87 2.00 12.47
N ALA A 132 -3.72 1.50 12.94
CA ALA A 132 -3.36 0.08 12.83
C ALA A 132 -4.39 -0.83 13.52
N LEU A 133 -4.81 -0.49 14.74
CA LEU A 133 -5.84 -1.24 15.46
C LEU A 133 -7.20 -1.19 14.77
N GLY A 134 -7.59 -0.03 14.23
CA GLY A 134 -8.83 0.15 13.49
C GLY A 134 -8.84 -0.64 12.16
N LEU A 135 -7.70 -0.70 11.45
CA LEU A 135 -7.55 -1.53 10.26
C LEU A 135 -7.74 -3.02 10.58
N VAL A 136 -7.12 -3.52 11.66
CA VAL A 136 -7.32 -4.90 12.12
C VAL A 136 -8.79 -5.18 12.41
N ASP A 137 -9.51 -4.26 13.07
CA ASP A 137 -10.94 -4.40 13.34
C ASP A 137 -11.77 -4.47 12.06
N LEU A 138 -11.46 -3.64 11.07
CA LEU A 138 -12.14 -3.65 9.78
C LEU A 138 -11.85 -4.96 9.00
N PHE A 139 -10.61 -5.45 9.01
CA PHE A 139 -10.26 -6.70 8.34
C PHE A 139 -10.98 -7.89 8.96
N ILE A 140 -11.07 -7.97 10.29
CA ILE A 140 -11.85 -9.00 11.00
C ILE A 140 -13.33 -8.86 10.69
N LYS A 141 -13.90 -7.66 10.84
CA LYS A 141 -15.32 -7.37 10.61
C LYS A 141 -15.79 -7.79 9.23
N HIS A 142 -14.95 -7.59 8.23
CA HIS A 142 -15.30 -7.82 6.82
C HIS A 142 -14.70 -9.10 6.24
N ASP A 143 -14.06 -9.97 7.06
CA ASP A 143 -13.46 -11.23 6.59
C ASP A 143 -12.45 -11.01 5.45
N MET A 144 -11.45 -10.12 5.70
CA MET A 144 -10.43 -9.71 4.73
C MET A 144 -9.00 -10.00 5.19
N LEU A 145 -8.81 -10.76 6.27
CA LEU A 145 -7.49 -11.06 6.84
C LEU A 145 -6.55 -11.80 5.87
N ASP A 146 -7.09 -12.54 4.91
CA ASP A 146 -6.34 -13.28 3.90
C ASP A 146 -6.06 -12.49 2.61
N LYS A 147 -6.62 -11.27 2.47
CA LYS A 147 -6.58 -10.45 1.26
C LYS A 147 -6.11 -9.01 1.47
N ALA A 148 -6.07 -8.56 2.71
CA ALA A 148 -5.68 -7.21 3.08
C ALA A 148 -4.40 -7.21 3.92
N PHE A 149 -3.39 -6.49 3.43
CA PHE A 149 -2.14 -6.26 4.16
C PHE A 149 -2.21 -4.95 4.93
N LEU A 150 -1.57 -4.93 6.08
CA LEU A 150 -1.28 -3.73 6.83
C LEU A 150 0.21 -3.41 6.70
N SER A 151 0.51 -2.20 6.27
CA SER A 151 1.86 -1.71 6.04
C SER A 151 2.16 -0.44 6.84
N SER A 152 3.40 -0.20 7.15
CA SER A 152 3.87 1.06 7.77
C SER A 152 5.39 1.16 7.80
N TYR A 153 5.90 2.41 7.76
CA TYR A 153 7.24 2.76 8.23
C TYR A 153 7.35 2.77 9.76
N HIS A 154 6.23 2.92 10.45
CA HIS A 154 6.18 2.99 11.93
C HIS A 154 6.01 1.58 12.49
N HIS A 155 7.11 0.85 12.58
CA HIS A 155 7.13 -0.57 12.92
C HIS A 155 6.48 -0.90 14.28
N GLU A 156 6.44 0.06 15.21
CA GLU A 156 5.79 -0.14 16.53
C GLU A 156 4.29 -0.45 16.39
N CYS A 157 3.58 0.23 15.48
CA CYS A 157 2.16 -0.02 15.26
C CYS A 157 1.89 -1.40 14.61
N LEU A 158 2.86 -1.94 13.84
CA LEU A 158 2.78 -3.29 13.27
C LEU A 158 2.85 -4.37 14.38
N HIS A 159 3.70 -4.17 15.39
CA HIS A 159 3.74 -5.04 16.58
C HIS A 159 2.40 -5.05 17.31
N LEU A 160 1.79 -3.89 17.46
CA LEU A 160 0.51 -3.76 18.12
C LEU A 160 -0.60 -4.48 17.32
N ALA A 161 -0.62 -4.31 16.00
CA ALA A 161 -1.55 -5.01 15.11
C ALA A 161 -1.40 -6.53 15.20
N LYS A 162 -0.16 -7.04 15.14
CA LYS A 162 0.15 -8.47 15.25
C LYS A 162 -0.22 -9.05 16.61
N SER A 163 -0.01 -8.28 17.68
CA SER A 163 -0.42 -8.67 19.04
C SER A 163 -1.94 -8.76 19.19
N LYS A 164 -2.69 -7.90 18.50
CA LYS A 164 -4.16 -7.92 18.50
C LYS A 164 -4.72 -9.08 17.66
N CYS A 165 -4.14 -9.32 16.50
CA CYS A 165 -4.55 -10.37 15.56
C CYS A 165 -3.30 -11.07 14.98
N PRO A 166 -2.93 -12.27 15.49
CA PRO A 166 -1.77 -13.01 14.99
C PRO A 166 -1.85 -13.37 13.49
N ASP A 167 -3.05 -13.48 12.95
CA ASP A 167 -3.29 -13.86 11.55
C ASP A 167 -3.26 -12.66 10.57
N VAL A 168 -3.11 -11.41 11.07
CA VAL A 168 -3.02 -10.24 10.18
C VAL A 168 -1.81 -10.34 9.26
N LEU A 169 -2.03 -10.10 7.98
CA LEU A 169 -0.95 -10.01 7.00
C LEU A 169 -0.24 -8.66 7.14
N LEU A 170 1.06 -8.71 7.32
CA LEU A 170 1.91 -7.52 7.42
C LEU A 170 2.86 -7.43 6.23
N ALA A 171 3.03 -6.21 5.71
CA ALA A 171 4.00 -5.84 4.71
C ALA A 171 4.80 -4.62 5.20
N PRO A 172 5.75 -4.80 6.16
CA PRO A 172 6.54 -3.70 6.69
C PRO A 172 7.31 -2.99 5.58
N GLU A 173 7.39 -1.65 5.67
CA GLU A 173 8.29 -0.85 4.87
C GLU A 173 9.74 -1.03 5.35
N ARG A 174 10.65 -1.17 4.41
CA ARG A 174 12.08 -1.21 4.72
C ARG A 174 12.53 0.12 5.31
N LEU A 175 12.96 0.12 6.58
CA LEU A 175 13.57 1.30 7.19
C LEU A 175 14.96 1.56 6.59
N PRO A 176 15.35 2.82 6.37
CA PRO A 176 16.66 3.16 5.88
C PRO A 176 17.79 2.61 6.78
N ASP A 177 18.89 2.22 6.17
CA ASP A 177 20.15 1.92 6.85
C ASP A 177 21.06 3.15 6.80
N ASP A 178 21.95 3.27 7.78
CA ASP A 178 23.03 4.26 7.77
C ASP A 178 24.17 3.93 6.77
N ALA A 179 24.02 2.79 6.05
CA ALA A 179 24.99 2.23 5.12
C ALA A 179 24.30 1.66 3.86
N PRO A 180 25.06 1.24 2.83
CA PRO A 180 24.50 0.55 1.66
C PRO A 180 23.57 -0.60 2.04
N PRO A 181 22.62 -1.02 1.16
CA PRO A 181 21.61 -2.01 1.48
C PRO A 181 22.19 -3.23 2.18
N ASN A 182 21.76 -3.45 3.44
CA ASN A 182 22.23 -4.57 4.24
C ASN A 182 21.20 -5.71 4.20
N PRO A 183 21.47 -6.84 3.50
CA PRO A 183 20.54 -7.96 3.40
C PRO A 183 20.14 -8.53 4.76
N ALA A 184 21.09 -8.63 5.72
CA ALA A 184 20.79 -9.16 7.04
C ALA A 184 19.84 -8.25 7.84
N GLU A 185 19.95 -6.93 7.66
CA GLU A 185 19.05 -5.97 8.30
C GLU A 185 17.66 -6.01 7.66
N ALA A 186 17.55 -6.14 6.34
CA ALA A 186 16.27 -6.36 5.66
C ALA A 186 15.56 -7.60 6.19
N LEU A 187 16.29 -8.71 6.31
CA LEU A 187 15.78 -9.95 6.88
C LEU A 187 15.35 -9.77 8.34
N ARG A 188 16.15 -9.08 9.17
CA ARG A 188 15.82 -8.83 10.57
C ARG A 188 14.52 -8.04 10.70
N GLN A 189 14.37 -6.97 9.93
CA GLN A 189 13.16 -6.14 9.97
C GLN A 189 11.90 -6.93 9.60
N THR A 190 11.99 -7.84 8.66
CA THR A 190 10.85 -8.66 8.22
C THR A 190 10.50 -9.75 9.24
N LYS A 191 11.54 -10.48 9.73
CA LYS A 191 11.34 -11.58 10.71
C LYS A 191 10.79 -11.10 12.04
N LEU A 192 11.03 -9.85 12.41
CA LEU A 192 10.52 -9.24 13.64
C LEU A 192 8.98 -9.30 13.71
N PHE A 193 8.30 -9.31 12.57
CA PHE A 193 6.84 -9.32 12.47
C PHE A 193 6.27 -10.63 11.95
N GLU A 194 7.12 -11.63 11.67
CA GLU A 194 6.71 -12.83 10.94
C GLU A 194 5.98 -12.47 9.62
N ALA A 195 6.44 -11.38 8.98
CA ALA A 195 5.82 -10.87 7.78
C ALA A 195 6.20 -11.74 6.57
N PRO A 196 5.24 -12.07 5.69
CA PRO A 196 5.52 -12.83 4.47
C PRO A 196 6.15 -11.99 3.36
N VAL A 197 6.16 -10.66 3.54
CA VAL A 197 6.57 -9.67 2.54
C VAL A 197 7.40 -8.57 3.20
N LEU A 198 8.37 -8.01 2.46
CA LEU A 198 9.02 -6.73 2.76
C LEU A 198 8.79 -5.77 1.60
N GLN A 199 8.28 -4.57 1.88
CA GLN A 199 8.25 -3.49 0.91
C GLN A 199 9.60 -2.77 0.89
N HIS A 200 10.11 -2.48 -0.31
CA HIS A 200 11.46 -1.94 -0.46
C HIS A 200 11.53 -0.90 -1.57
N GLN A 201 12.13 0.25 -1.27
CA GLN A 201 12.40 1.27 -2.28
C GLN A 201 13.33 0.71 -3.37
N TYR A 202 12.89 0.75 -4.64
CA TYR A 202 13.63 0.13 -5.75
C TYR A 202 15.04 0.74 -5.95
N THR A 203 15.22 2.04 -5.67
CA THR A 203 16.49 2.75 -5.87
C THR A 203 17.64 2.24 -5.00
N VAL A 204 17.31 1.57 -3.90
CA VAL A 204 18.28 0.95 -2.97
C VAL A 204 18.09 -0.56 -2.86
N LEU A 205 17.26 -1.16 -3.71
CA LEU A 205 17.12 -2.61 -3.80
C LEU A 205 18.33 -3.23 -4.50
N SER A 206 18.79 -4.38 -4.01
CA SER A 206 19.91 -5.12 -4.60
C SER A 206 19.60 -6.60 -4.75
N ALA A 207 20.28 -7.28 -5.68
CA ALA A 207 20.15 -8.73 -5.87
C ALA A 207 20.46 -9.52 -4.59
N ASP A 208 21.37 -9.05 -3.75
CA ASP A 208 21.73 -9.70 -2.48
C ASP A 208 20.59 -9.59 -1.46
N VAL A 209 19.87 -8.46 -1.42
CA VAL A 209 18.68 -8.31 -0.56
C VAL A 209 17.58 -9.24 -1.03
N VAL A 210 17.25 -9.25 -2.33
CA VAL A 210 16.22 -10.14 -2.88
C VAL A 210 16.55 -11.60 -2.60
N ARG A 211 17.78 -12.04 -2.92
CA ARG A 211 18.21 -13.40 -2.67
C ARG A 211 18.10 -13.81 -1.20
N MET A 212 18.58 -12.98 -0.27
CA MET A 212 18.50 -13.25 1.16
C MET A 212 17.06 -13.42 1.64
N LEU A 213 16.15 -12.57 1.16
CA LEU A 213 14.74 -12.65 1.54
C LEU A 213 14.08 -13.90 0.93
N HIS A 214 14.32 -14.20 -0.35
CA HIS A 214 13.79 -15.39 -1.01
C HIS A 214 14.28 -16.70 -0.36
N GLU A 215 15.57 -16.79 0.00
CA GLU A 215 16.13 -17.94 0.74
C GLU A 215 15.46 -18.15 2.11
N ASN A 216 14.80 -17.12 2.65
CA ASN A 216 14.03 -17.17 3.88
C ASN A 216 12.51 -17.15 3.65
N GLU A 217 12.05 -17.44 2.46
CA GLU A 217 10.63 -17.49 2.08
C GLU A 217 9.89 -16.15 2.31
N ILE A 218 10.55 -15.02 2.06
CA ILE A 218 9.99 -13.67 2.18
C ILE A 218 9.95 -13.04 0.80
N ALA A 219 8.78 -12.54 0.39
CA ALA A 219 8.60 -11.82 -0.87
C ALA A 219 9.07 -10.37 -0.79
N VAL A 220 9.48 -9.80 -1.92
CA VAL A 220 9.96 -8.42 -2.03
C VAL A 220 9.04 -7.62 -2.93
N TRP A 221 8.42 -6.57 -2.41
CA TRP A 221 7.61 -5.63 -3.17
C TRP A 221 8.37 -4.33 -3.40
N ALA A 222 8.61 -3.98 -4.67
CA ALA A 222 9.39 -2.80 -5.05
C ALA A 222 8.50 -1.58 -5.27
N TRP A 223 8.84 -0.44 -4.63
CA TRP A 223 8.15 0.85 -4.76
C TRP A 223 9.13 2.03 -4.88
N SER A 224 8.79 3.19 -5.41
CA SER A 224 7.71 3.39 -6.37
C SER A 224 8.28 3.21 -7.76
N THR A 225 7.79 2.22 -8.49
CA THR A 225 8.23 1.93 -9.85
C THR A 225 7.33 2.69 -10.83
N THR A 226 7.67 3.97 -11.10
CA THR A 226 6.84 4.89 -11.91
C THR A 226 7.19 4.92 -13.37
N GLU A 227 8.40 4.48 -13.74
CA GLU A 227 8.90 4.49 -15.11
C GLU A 227 9.23 3.08 -15.59
N GLU A 228 9.15 2.83 -16.90
CA GLU A 228 9.47 1.54 -17.50
C GLU A 228 10.83 0.99 -17.04
N ALA A 229 11.85 1.85 -17.01
CA ALA A 229 13.19 1.46 -16.58
C ALA A 229 13.23 0.92 -15.13
N SER A 230 12.49 1.53 -14.21
CA SER A 230 12.40 1.09 -12.81
C SER A 230 11.61 -0.22 -12.68
N MET A 231 10.58 -0.40 -13.49
CA MET A 231 9.79 -1.63 -13.54
C MET A 231 10.62 -2.81 -14.06
N VAL A 232 11.34 -2.61 -15.18
CA VAL A 232 12.24 -3.61 -15.76
C VAL A 232 13.35 -3.96 -14.78
N PHE A 233 14.04 -2.96 -14.23
CA PHE A 233 15.12 -3.16 -13.27
C PHE A 233 14.67 -3.98 -12.05
N SER A 234 13.54 -3.61 -11.44
CA SER A 234 13.01 -4.32 -10.25
C SER A 234 12.62 -5.77 -10.58
N THR A 235 12.03 -5.99 -11.76
CA THR A 235 11.68 -7.35 -12.23
C THR A 235 12.92 -8.19 -12.46
N GLU A 236 13.96 -7.63 -13.08
CA GLU A 236 15.24 -8.34 -13.32
C GLU A 236 16.00 -8.66 -12.03
N LEU A 237 15.83 -7.86 -10.99
CA LEU A 237 16.35 -8.16 -9.65
C LEU A 237 15.57 -9.28 -8.95
N GLY A 238 14.38 -9.64 -9.44
CA GLY A 238 13.52 -10.67 -8.86
C GLY A 238 12.50 -10.14 -7.84
N ALA A 239 12.09 -8.87 -7.93
CA ALA A 239 10.99 -8.37 -7.11
C ALA A 239 9.70 -9.16 -7.39
N ASP A 240 8.93 -9.45 -6.34
CA ASP A 240 7.67 -10.23 -6.42
C ASP A 240 6.44 -9.35 -6.68
N ALA A 241 6.57 -8.04 -6.49
CA ALA A 241 5.56 -7.05 -6.87
C ALA A 241 6.21 -5.75 -7.32
N LEU A 242 5.53 -5.08 -8.26
CA LEU A 242 5.84 -3.71 -8.68
C LEU A 242 4.70 -2.81 -8.24
N MET A 243 5.04 -1.72 -7.55
CA MET A 243 4.08 -0.72 -7.08
C MET A 243 4.34 0.61 -7.78
N GLY A 244 3.35 1.12 -8.51
CA GLY A 244 3.50 2.35 -9.29
C GLY A 244 2.18 3.05 -9.59
N ASP A 245 2.30 4.30 -10.04
CA ASP A 245 1.17 5.21 -10.30
C ASP A 245 0.49 4.93 -11.65
N ASP A 246 1.26 4.47 -12.64
CA ASP A 246 0.78 4.17 -13.99
C ASP A 246 0.52 2.68 -14.17
N VAL A 247 -0.74 2.29 -13.93
CA VAL A 247 -1.17 0.89 -14.03
C VAL A 247 -1.13 0.40 -15.49
N GLU A 248 -1.44 1.24 -16.47
CA GLU A 248 -1.44 0.84 -17.89
C GLU A 248 -0.02 0.50 -18.34
N LEU A 249 0.94 1.38 -18.07
CA LEU A 249 2.36 1.14 -18.36
C LEU A 249 2.87 -0.11 -17.62
N MET A 250 2.54 -0.25 -16.33
CA MET A 250 2.97 -1.41 -15.54
C MET A 250 2.48 -2.73 -16.13
N LEU A 251 1.21 -2.82 -16.49
CA LEU A 251 0.64 -4.03 -17.09
C LEU A 251 1.25 -4.32 -18.47
N GLU A 252 1.53 -3.28 -19.26
CA GLU A 252 2.22 -3.43 -20.55
C GLU A 252 3.63 -4.02 -20.34
N VAL A 253 4.42 -3.45 -19.42
CA VAL A 253 5.79 -3.94 -19.11
C VAL A 253 5.74 -5.39 -18.63
N LEU A 254 4.89 -5.70 -17.65
CA LEU A 254 4.77 -7.04 -17.10
C LEU A 254 4.31 -8.07 -18.14
N ASN A 255 3.47 -7.68 -19.11
CA ASN A 255 3.05 -8.58 -20.18
C ASN A 255 4.17 -8.87 -21.19
N ARG A 256 5.04 -7.88 -21.48
CA ARG A 256 6.22 -8.07 -22.36
C ARG A 256 7.30 -8.93 -21.72
N MET A 257 7.44 -8.89 -20.39
CA MET A 257 8.46 -9.64 -19.64
C MET A 257 8.04 -11.08 -19.29
N ARG A 258 6.86 -11.54 -19.71
CA ARG A 258 6.47 -12.94 -19.52
C ARG A 258 7.42 -13.86 -20.26
N PRO A 259 7.94 -14.94 -19.62
CA PRO A 259 8.59 -16.02 -20.34
C PRO A 259 7.62 -16.59 -21.38
N VAL A 260 8.12 -16.79 -22.59
CA VAL A 260 7.38 -17.44 -23.71
C VAL A 260 7.19 -18.93 -23.43
#